data_f303a27d13910cc93eb954095a355730
#
_entry.id   f303a27d13910cc93eb954095a355730
#
_cell.length_a   1.000
_cell.length_b   1.000
_cell.length_c   1.000
_cell.angle_alpha   90.00
_cell.angle_beta   90.00
_cell.angle_gamma   90.00
#
_symmetry.space_group_name_H-M   'P 1'
#
loop_
_entity.id
_entity.type
_entity.pdbx_description
1 polymer ?
#
loop_
_entity_poly.entity_id
_entity_poly.type
_entity_poly.pdbx_seq_one_letter_code
_entity_poly.pdbx_strand_id
1 'polypeptide(L)'
;HSRIGHFSYNDYLPAFYLTRDSVGFCVRPHRYALAIAGGSVAAGVLSLHQCDNPVCVKIAADTDPQQHVVSGSQGDNMERMARMRRGGGRRAVRRCDSRGVRRERSVALREAVRHGWDTAAVQASLLGDQPTLW
;
A
#
# COMPACT_ATOMS: atom_id res chain seq x y z
N HIS A 1 -22.82 -6.85 -13.87
CA HIS A 1 -22.47 -5.44 -13.55
C HIS A 1 -21.88 -5.41 -12.16
N SER A 2 -20.54 -5.23 -12.08
CA SER A 2 -19.85 -5.03 -10.81
C SER A 2 -20.09 -3.59 -10.37
N ARG A 3 -20.75 -3.39 -9.24
CA ARG A 3 -20.82 -2.08 -8.59
C ARG A 3 -19.58 -1.91 -7.74
N ILE A 4 -18.76 -0.93 -8.07
CA ILE A 4 -17.67 -0.48 -7.18
C ILE A 4 -18.36 0.31 -6.06
N GLY A 5 -18.45 -0.31 -4.91
CA GLY A 5 -19.05 0.29 -3.72
C GLY A 5 -17.99 1.11 -2.93
N HIS A 6 -18.48 1.80 -1.98
CA HIS A 6 -17.86 2.75 -1.07
C HIS A 6 -16.43 2.39 -0.62
N PHE A 7 -15.48 3.34 -0.67
CA PHE A 7 -14.19 3.23 -0.02
C PHE A 7 -14.37 3.30 1.50
N SER A 8 -14.01 2.25 2.19
CA SER A 8 -13.90 2.27 3.65
C SER A 8 -12.42 2.31 4.06
N TYR A 9 -12.10 3.25 4.92
CA TYR A 9 -10.82 3.30 5.60
C TYR A 9 -10.88 2.49 6.89
N ASN A 10 -10.39 1.27 6.85
CA ASN A 10 -9.89 0.65 8.06
C ASN A 10 -8.49 1.22 8.30
N ASP A 11 -8.40 2.12 9.21
CA ASP A 11 -7.35 2.87 9.89
C ASP A 11 -5.92 2.95 9.28
N TYR A 12 -5.50 2.09 8.35
CA TYR A 12 -4.10 2.02 7.92
C TYR A 12 -3.84 1.68 6.45
N LEU A 13 -4.80 1.09 5.74
CA LEU A 13 -4.59 0.68 4.35
C LEU A 13 -5.86 0.89 3.54
N PRO A 14 -5.75 1.46 2.33
CA PRO A 14 -6.91 1.61 1.46
C PRO A 14 -7.51 0.24 1.15
N ALA A 15 -8.83 0.17 1.19
CA ALA A 15 -9.60 -0.98 0.76
C ALA A 15 -10.82 -0.49 0.01
N PHE A 16 -11.31 -1.27 -0.93
CA PHE A 16 -12.57 -1.02 -1.62
C PHE A 16 -13.45 -2.27 -1.59
N TYR A 17 -14.75 -2.05 -1.69
CA TYR A 17 -15.72 -3.12 -1.68
C TYR A 17 -16.17 -3.42 -3.11
N LEU A 18 -16.15 -4.68 -3.46
CA LEU A 18 -16.74 -5.22 -4.69
C LEU A 18 -17.90 -6.12 -4.33
N THR A 19 -18.95 -6.10 -5.13
CA THR A 19 -20.02 -7.09 -5.06
C THR A 19 -20.02 -7.93 -6.33
N ARG A 20 -19.88 -9.22 -6.17
CA ARG A 20 -20.00 -10.19 -7.25
C ARG A 20 -20.94 -11.30 -6.82
N ASP A 21 -21.92 -11.61 -7.65
CA ASP A 21 -22.92 -12.66 -7.38
C ASP A 21 -23.58 -12.52 -6.01
N SER A 22 -23.95 -11.28 -5.66
CA SER A 22 -24.54 -10.87 -4.37
C SER A 22 -23.63 -11.06 -3.14
N VAL A 23 -22.36 -11.44 -3.34
CA VAL A 23 -21.36 -11.53 -2.26
C VAL A 23 -20.49 -10.29 -2.24
N GLY A 24 -20.36 -9.67 -1.07
CA GLY A 24 -19.51 -8.51 -0.86
C GLY A 24 -18.06 -8.93 -0.52
N PHE A 25 -17.10 -8.31 -1.19
CA PHE A 25 -15.68 -8.53 -0.96
C PHE A 25 -15.00 -7.21 -0.58
N CYS A 26 -14.25 -7.22 0.51
CA CYS A 26 -13.33 -6.14 0.85
C CYS A 26 -11.96 -6.47 0.26
N VAL A 27 -11.50 -5.65 -0.67
CA VAL A 27 -10.28 -5.92 -1.43
C VAL A 27 -9.28 -4.80 -1.24
N ARG A 28 -8.02 -5.17 -1.05
CA ARG A 28 -6.91 -4.22 -1.03
C ARG A 28 -6.48 -3.88 -2.45
N PRO A 29 -6.31 -2.59 -2.81
CA PRO A 29 -5.99 -2.16 -4.18
C PRO A 29 -4.76 -2.85 -4.77
N HIS A 30 -3.66 -2.96 -4.01
CA HIS A 30 -2.44 -3.63 -4.47
C HIS A 30 -2.64 -5.14 -4.72
N ARG A 31 -3.48 -5.82 -3.92
CA ARG A 31 -3.83 -7.22 -4.17
C ARG A 31 -4.70 -7.38 -5.42
N TYR A 32 -5.60 -6.43 -5.64
CA TYR A 32 -6.43 -6.40 -6.85
C TYR A 32 -5.59 -6.15 -8.10
N ALA A 33 -4.66 -5.19 -8.04
CA ALA A 33 -3.73 -4.91 -9.14
C ALA A 33 -2.88 -6.14 -9.49
N LEU A 34 -2.38 -6.87 -8.48
CA LEU A 34 -1.63 -8.10 -8.68
C LEU A 34 -2.49 -9.19 -9.35
N ALA A 35 -3.76 -9.31 -8.96
CA ALA A 35 -4.69 -10.27 -9.55
C ALA A 35 -5.01 -9.93 -11.02
N ILE A 36 -5.15 -8.65 -11.36
CA ILE A 36 -5.37 -8.22 -12.75
C ILE A 36 -4.14 -8.53 -13.61
N ALA A 37 -2.94 -8.22 -13.11
CA ALA A 37 -1.70 -8.43 -13.87
C ALA A 37 -1.38 -9.92 -14.10
N GLY A 38 -1.62 -10.77 -13.09
CA GLY A 38 -1.31 -12.19 -13.14
C GLY A 38 -2.51 -13.11 -13.42
N GLY A 39 -3.70 -12.56 -13.66
CA GLY A 39 -4.95 -13.31 -13.89
C GLY A 39 -5.59 -13.86 -12.61
N SER A 40 -4.83 -14.17 -11.58
CA SER A 40 -5.34 -14.60 -10.27
C SER A 40 -4.26 -14.51 -9.20
N VAL A 41 -4.70 -14.49 -7.93
CA VAL A 41 -3.79 -14.55 -6.77
C VAL A 41 -4.29 -15.61 -5.80
N ALA A 42 -3.49 -16.65 -5.57
CA ALA A 42 -3.82 -17.72 -4.65
C ALA A 42 -4.02 -17.19 -3.20
N ALA A 43 -4.80 -17.91 -2.41
CA ALA A 43 -5.19 -17.49 -1.06
C ALA A 43 -4.00 -17.19 -0.13
N GLY A 44 -2.95 -18.01 -0.20
CA GLY A 44 -1.75 -17.87 0.64
C GLY A 44 -0.73 -16.84 0.14
N VAL A 45 -0.92 -16.27 -1.05
CA VAL A 45 0.00 -15.30 -1.63
C VAL A 45 -0.32 -13.91 -1.08
N LEU A 46 0.69 -13.23 -0.58
CA LEU A 46 0.62 -11.84 -0.14
C LEU A 46 1.04 -10.90 -1.26
N SER A 47 0.48 -9.70 -1.25
CA SER A 47 0.94 -8.59 -2.07
C SER A 47 1.82 -7.69 -1.22
N LEU A 48 3.10 -7.61 -1.55
CA LEU A 48 4.10 -6.90 -0.79
C LEU A 48 4.49 -5.60 -1.50
N HIS A 49 4.57 -4.50 -0.76
CA HIS A 49 5.08 -3.23 -1.29
C HIS A 49 6.60 -3.16 -1.14
N GLN A 50 7.32 -3.14 -2.24
CA GLN A 50 8.77 -2.90 -2.21
C GLN A 50 9.09 -1.42 -1.96
N CYS A 51 8.20 -0.51 -2.38
CA CYS A 51 8.34 0.94 -2.22
C CYS A 51 7.84 1.49 -0.88
N ASP A 52 7.30 0.65 0.01
CA ASP A 52 6.68 1.05 1.29
C ASP A 52 5.51 2.06 1.19
N ASN A 53 5.04 2.35 0.00
CA ASN A 53 3.92 3.25 -0.22
C ASN A 53 2.60 2.45 -0.18
N PRO A 54 1.74 2.63 0.84
CA PRO A 54 0.52 1.84 1.03
C PRO A 54 -0.56 2.08 -0.03
N VAL A 55 -0.47 3.16 -0.80
CA VAL A 55 -1.41 3.47 -1.89
C VAL A 55 -0.88 3.05 -3.26
N CYS A 56 0.35 2.55 -3.33
CA CYS A 56 0.94 2.11 -4.59
C CYS A 56 0.24 0.85 -5.10
N VAL A 57 -0.09 0.87 -6.39
CA VAL A 57 -0.68 -0.28 -7.12
C VAL A 57 0.15 -0.66 -8.34
N LYS A 58 1.35 -0.06 -8.49
CA LYS A 58 2.23 -0.33 -9.63
C LYS A 58 2.76 -1.76 -9.53
N ILE A 59 2.38 -2.59 -10.47
CA ILE A 59 2.95 -3.91 -10.72
C ILE A 59 4.02 -3.73 -11.80
N ALA A 60 5.23 -4.11 -11.48
CA ALA A 60 6.31 -4.10 -12.46
C ALA A 60 6.36 -5.44 -13.22
N ALA A 61 6.75 -5.39 -14.48
CA ALA A 61 7.17 -6.59 -15.19
C ALA A 61 8.44 -7.16 -14.54
N ASP A 62 8.70 -8.46 -14.70
CA ASP A 62 9.86 -9.12 -14.08
C ASP A 62 11.21 -8.49 -14.48
N THR A 63 11.23 -7.79 -15.60
CA THR A 63 12.40 -7.06 -16.12
C THR A 63 12.53 -5.63 -15.57
N ASP A 64 11.53 -5.11 -14.85
CA ASP A 64 11.59 -3.75 -14.30
C ASP A 64 12.35 -3.76 -12.98
N PRO A 65 13.52 -3.08 -12.88
CA PRO A 65 14.30 -3.02 -11.66
C PRO A 65 13.56 -2.30 -10.51
N GLN A 66 12.52 -1.52 -10.83
CA GLN A 66 11.71 -0.80 -9.85
C GLN A 66 10.40 -1.52 -9.58
N GLN A 67 10.47 -2.71 -9.04
CA GLN A 67 9.28 -3.42 -8.59
C GLN A 67 8.67 -2.71 -7.37
N HIS A 68 7.38 -2.37 -7.47
CA HIS A 68 6.65 -1.70 -6.40
C HIS A 68 5.75 -2.66 -5.63
N VAL A 69 4.88 -3.37 -6.33
CA VAL A 69 4.02 -4.41 -5.75
C VAL A 69 4.42 -5.75 -6.34
N VAL A 70 4.76 -6.68 -5.47
CA VAL A 70 5.18 -8.04 -5.85
C VAL A 70 4.38 -9.09 -5.09
N SER A 71 4.29 -10.28 -5.64
CA SER A 71 3.79 -11.45 -4.91
C SER A 71 4.85 -11.95 -3.92
N GLY A 72 4.41 -12.45 -2.78
CA GLY A 72 5.31 -13.05 -1.80
C GLY A 72 4.56 -13.89 -0.78
N SER A 73 5.33 -14.57 0.06
CA SER A 73 4.85 -15.37 1.18
C SER A 73 4.81 -14.56 2.48
N GLN A 74 4.23 -15.14 3.52
CA GLN A 74 4.32 -14.59 4.87
C GLN A 74 5.79 -14.56 5.36
N GLY A 75 6.61 -15.53 4.95
CA GLY A 75 8.04 -15.56 5.24
C GLY A 75 8.76 -14.32 4.67
N ASP A 76 8.54 -14.04 3.38
CA ASP A 76 9.11 -12.87 2.70
C ASP A 76 8.68 -11.56 3.39
N ASN A 77 7.41 -11.48 3.80
CA ASN A 77 6.90 -10.33 4.54
C ASN A 77 7.61 -10.15 5.88
N MET A 78 7.80 -11.23 6.63
CA MET A 78 8.48 -11.21 7.93
C MET A 78 9.95 -10.87 7.80
N GLU A 79 10.64 -11.43 6.81
CA GLU A 79 12.04 -11.11 6.51
C GLU A 79 12.19 -9.63 6.13
N ARG A 80 11.31 -9.12 5.27
CA ARG A 80 11.27 -7.70 4.93
C ARG A 80 11.04 -6.83 6.17
N MET A 81 10.06 -7.20 7.01
CA MET A 81 9.79 -6.50 8.27
C MET A 81 11.03 -6.48 9.17
N ALA A 82 11.78 -7.58 9.25
CA ALA A 82 13.01 -7.67 10.02
C ALA A 82 14.10 -6.76 9.45
N ARG A 83 14.33 -6.79 8.13
CA ARG A 83 15.30 -5.92 7.44
C ARG A 83 14.98 -4.44 7.67
N MET A 84 13.72 -4.06 7.60
CA MET A 84 13.24 -2.71 7.82
C MET A 84 13.15 -2.34 9.31
N ARG A 85 13.57 -3.23 10.22
CA ARG A 85 13.45 -3.06 11.68
C ARG A 85 12.03 -2.75 12.14
N ARG A 86 11.04 -3.22 11.40
CA ARG A 86 9.60 -3.05 11.67
C ARG A 86 8.98 -4.27 12.38
N GLY A 87 9.76 -5.30 12.62
CA GLY A 87 9.32 -6.48 13.39
C GLY A 87 8.96 -6.09 14.82
N GLY A 88 7.84 -6.62 15.32
CA GLY A 88 7.27 -6.31 16.63
C GLY A 88 8.05 -6.82 17.86
N GLY A 89 9.38 -6.99 17.76
CA GLY A 89 10.24 -7.22 18.91
C GLY A 89 10.33 -5.98 19.80
N ARG A 90 10.78 -6.14 21.05
CA ARG A 90 10.83 -5.15 22.13
C ARG A 90 11.54 -3.82 21.83
N ARG A 91 12.05 -3.61 20.61
CA ARG A 91 12.54 -2.34 20.09
C ARG A 91 11.80 -2.00 18.80
N ALA A 92 10.49 -1.85 18.87
CA ALA A 92 9.83 -1.00 17.88
C ALA A 92 10.55 0.35 17.96
N VAL A 93 11.32 0.69 16.91
CA VAL A 93 11.74 2.07 16.70
C VAL A 93 10.48 2.89 16.91
N ARG A 94 10.50 3.80 17.89
CA ARG A 94 9.39 4.70 18.16
C ARG A 94 8.97 5.26 16.82
N ARG A 95 7.83 4.82 16.32
CA ARG A 95 7.18 5.51 15.21
C ARG A 95 6.83 6.87 15.78
N CYS A 96 7.60 7.87 15.42
CA CYS A 96 7.43 9.23 15.91
C CYS A 96 6.05 9.78 15.52
N ASP A 97 5.44 9.19 14.48
CA ASP A 97 4.16 9.63 13.98
C ASP A 97 2.99 9.06 14.79
N SER A 98 2.19 9.94 15.32
CA SER A 98 0.90 9.58 15.89
C SER A 98 -0.04 8.95 14.85
N ARG A 99 -1.11 8.31 15.31
CA ARG A 99 -2.13 7.75 14.41
C ARG A 99 -2.74 8.85 13.52
N GLY A 100 -2.95 10.05 14.04
CA GLY A 100 -3.44 11.20 13.31
C GLY A 100 -2.52 11.59 12.16
N VAL A 101 -1.24 11.78 12.43
CA VAL A 101 -0.23 12.16 11.43
C VAL A 101 -0.16 11.13 10.29
N ARG A 102 -0.21 9.83 10.61
CA ARG A 102 -0.22 8.80 9.57
C ARG A 102 -1.48 8.84 8.69
N ARG A 103 -2.63 9.13 9.29
CA ARG A 103 -3.89 9.29 8.55
C ARG A 103 -3.83 10.50 7.62
N GLU A 104 -3.39 11.63 8.13
CA GLU A 104 -3.23 12.87 7.34
C GLU A 104 -2.29 12.66 6.16
N ARG A 105 -1.14 12.02 6.37
CA ARG A 105 -0.20 11.65 5.30
C ARG A 105 -0.85 10.73 4.25
N SER A 106 -1.64 9.76 4.67
CA SER A 106 -2.34 8.86 3.73
C SER A 106 -3.41 9.60 2.92
N VAL A 107 -4.08 10.58 3.51
CA VAL A 107 -5.04 11.44 2.80
C VAL A 107 -4.31 12.33 1.80
N ALA A 108 -3.23 12.99 2.22
CA ALA A 108 -2.42 13.85 1.35
C ALA A 108 -1.85 13.08 0.15
N LEU A 109 -1.33 11.87 0.36
CA LEU A 109 -0.85 11.01 -0.72
C LEU A 109 -1.95 10.66 -1.73
N ARG A 110 -3.16 10.39 -1.25
CA ARG A 110 -4.29 10.10 -2.13
C ARG A 110 -4.68 11.30 -2.99
N GLU A 111 -4.71 12.49 -2.39
CA GLU A 111 -4.99 13.71 -3.15
C GLU A 111 -3.88 14.01 -4.16
N ALA A 112 -2.63 13.82 -3.79
CA ALA A 112 -1.48 14.01 -4.67
C ALA A 112 -1.52 13.14 -5.95
N VAL A 113 -2.16 11.96 -5.90
CA VAL A 113 -2.25 11.05 -7.05
C VAL A 113 -3.63 11.01 -7.70
N ARG A 114 -4.56 11.85 -7.26
CA ARG A 114 -5.97 11.81 -7.67
C ARG A 114 -6.18 12.00 -9.18
N HIS A 115 -5.38 12.86 -9.79
CA HIS A 115 -5.46 13.21 -11.21
C HIS A 115 -4.30 12.65 -12.03
N GLY A 116 -3.54 11.73 -11.47
CA GLY A 116 -2.35 11.13 -12.06
C GLY A 116 -1.15 11.19 -11.13
N TRP A 117 -0.01 10.68 -11.58
CA TRP A 117 1.20 10.66 -10.78
C TRP A 117 1.90 12.01 -10.84
N ASP A 118 2.00 12.67 -9.70
CA ASP A 118 2.80 13.89 -9.49
C ASP A 118 3.91 13.59 -8.46
N THR A 119 5.13 13.52 -8.94
CA THR A 119 6.30 13.18 -8.11
C THR A 119 6.53 14.22 -7.00
N ALA A 120 6.38 15.50 -7.30
CA ALA A 120 6.62 16.57 -6.33
C ALA A 120 5.55 16.55 -5.23
N ALA A 121 4.28 16.43 -5.59
CA ALA A 121 3.17 16.33 -4.65
C ALA A 121 3.26 15.07 -3.78
N VAL A 122 3.68 13.93 -4.36
CA VAL A 122 3.90 12.69 -3.62
C VAL A 122 5.05 12.83 -2.62
N GLN A 123 6.17 13.42 -3.03
CA GLN A 123 7.30 13.68 -2.12
C GLN A 123 6.91 14.61 -0.98
N ALA A 124 6.23 15.72 -1.28
CA ALA A 124 5.74 16.65 -0.25
C ALA A 124 4.82 15.94 0.75
N SER A 125 3.91 15.10 0.26
CA SER A 125 3.00 14.32 1.11
C SER A 125 3.71 13.27 1.98
N LEU A 126 4.84 12.71 1.52
CA LEU A 126 5.63 11.75 2.28
C LEU A 126 6.48 12.41 3.35
N LEU A 127 7.08 13.56 3.04
CA LEU A 127 7.96 14.29 3.94
C LEU A 127 7.16 15.05 5.01
N GLY A 128 5.93 15.50 4.69
CA GLY A 128 5.15 16.38 5.57
C GLY A 128 5.90 17.69 5.80
N ASP A 129 5.70 18.27 6.98
CA ASP A 129 6.36 19.52 7.39
C ASP A 129 7.79 19.32 7.91
N GLN A 130 8.40 18.15 7.67
CA GLN A 130 9.78 17.93 8.09
C GLN A 130 10.73 18.76 7.21
N PRO A 131 11.52 19.65 7.80
CA PRO A 131 12.52 20.37 7.05
C PRO A 131 13.53 19.38 6.47
N THR A 132 13.81 19.50 5.18
CA THR A 132 14.91 18.77 4.54
C THR A 132 16.21 19.18 5.22
N LEU A 133 16.97 18.22 5.70
CA LEU A 133 18.26 18.45 6.37
C LEU A 133 19.42 18.75 5.40
N TRP A 134 19.12 19.18 4.17
CA TRP A 134 20.03 19.65 3.14
C TRP A 134 19.46 20.79 2.34
#